data_b7f63dd25f2a8ea53652ed9d37e426a7
#
_entry.id   b7f63dd25f2a8ea53652ed9d37e426a7
#
_cell.length_a   1.000
_cell.length_b   1.000
_cell.length_c   1.000
_cell.angle_alpha   90.00
_cell.angle_beta   90.00
_cell.angle_gamma   90.00
#
_symmetry.space_group_name_H-M   'P 1'
#
loop_
_entity.id
_entity.type
_entity.pdbx_description
1 polymer ?
#
loop_
_entity_poly.entity_id
_entity_poly.type
_entity_poly.pdbx_seq_one_letter_code
_entity_poly.pdbx_strand_id
1 'polypeptide(L)'
;MKIYTKTGDKGTTSLYGGTRVPKHHIRIESYGTVDELNSYIGLVRDQDIDTPTKELLTQIQERLFTLGAILATDPEKEKLKSGKERLNIPRIDENDIQLLESEMDQINENLPSMTNFILPG
;
A
#
# COMPACT_ATOMS: atom_id res chain seq x y z
N MET A 1 2.03 -4.68 -26.02
CA MET A 1 2.07 -5.63 -24.87
C MET A 1 0.63 -5.97 -24.49
N LYS A 2 0.30 -7.25 -24.24
CA LYS A 2 -1.05 -7.63 -23.78
C LYS A 2 -1.14 -7.43 -22.26
N ILE A 3 -2.26 -6.89 -21.77
CA ILE A 3 -2.51 -6.67 -20.33
C ILE A 3 -2.76 -7.98 -19.60
N TYR A 4 -3.31 -8.97 -20.27
CA TYR A 4 -3.62 -10.29 -19.70
C TYR A 4 -2.60 -11.35 -20.13
N THR A 5 -2.30 -12.29 -19.22
CA THR A 5 -1.37 -13.40 -19.48
C THR A 5 -2.06 -14.77 -19.51
N LYS A 6 -3.29 -14.87 -18.96
CA LYS A 6 -4.06 -16.11 -18.78
C LYS A 6 -3.38 -17.18 -17.91
N THR A 7 -2.23 -16.88 -17.31
CA THR A 7 -1.46 -17.83 -16.49
C THR A 7 -2.10 -18.07 -15.12
N GLY A 8 -3.06 -17.22 -14.73
CA GLY A 8 -3.78 -17.30 -13.46
C GLY A 8 -5.18 -17.93 -13.54
N ASP A 9 -5.65 -18.34 -14.73
CA ASP A 9 -7.04 -18.77 -14.94
C ASP A 9 -7.39 -20.08 -14.19
N LYS A 10 -6.38 -20.86 -13.79
CA LYS A 10 -6.54 -22.08 -12.99
C LYS A 10 -6.44 -21.86 -11.47
N GLY A 11 -6.63 -20.63 -10.99
CA GLY A 11 -6.66 -20.31 -9.56
C GLY A 11 -5.30 -20.16 -8.88
N THR A 12 -4.21 -20.06 -9.65
CA THR A 12 -2.86 -19.82 -9.11
C THR A 12 -2.28 -18.51 -9.67
N THR A 13 -1.37 -17.91 -8.94
CA THR A 13 -0.62 -16.73 -9.36
C THR A 13 0.84 -16.84 -8.91
N SER A 14 1.68 -15.87 -9.28
CA SER A 14 3.07 -15.84 -8.84
C SER A 14 3.30 -14.67 -7.91
N LEU A 15 4.02 -14.91 -6.81
CA LEU A 15 4.65 -13.85 -6.04
C LEU A 15 5.82 -13.25 -6.84
N TYR A 16 6.24 -12.04 -6.47
CA TYR A 16 7.46 -11.46 -7.01
C TYR A 16 8.67 -12.29 -6.57
N GLY A 17 9.41 -12.79 -7.55
CA GLY A 17 10.40 -13.86 -7.36
C GLY A 17 10.01 -15.17 -8.03
N GLY A 18 8.77 -15.28 -8.55
CA GLY A 18 8.31 -16.36 -9.43
C GLY A 18 7.69 -17.57 -8.70
N THR A 19 7.61 -17.54 -7.38
CA THR A 19 6.98 -18.63 -6.61
C THR A 19 5.48 -18.67 -6.89
N ARG A 20 4.98 -19.83 -7.32
CA ARG A 20 3.55 -20.03 -7.60
C ARG A 20 2.79 -20.34 -6.33
N VAL A 21 1.68 -19.65 -6.11
CA VAL A 21 0.80 -19.79 -4.95
C VAL A 21 -0.67 -19.79 -5.38
N PRO A 22 -1.58 -20.39 -4.61
CA PRO A 22 -3.02 -20.20 -4.83
C PRO A 22 -3.41 -18.72 -4.75
N LYS A 23 -4.40 -18.29 -5.51
CA LYS A 23 -4.89 -16.89 -5.46
C LYS A 23 -5.48 -16.48 -4.10
N HIS A 24 -5.85 -17.44 -3.27
CA HIS A 24 -6.30 -17.24 -1.88
C HIS A 24 -5.18 -17.32 -0.84
N HIS A 25 -3.92 -17.29 -1.27
CA HIS A 25 -2.77 -17.26 -0.35
C HIS A 25 -2.76 -15.98 0.46
N ILE A 26 -2.39 -16.05 1.75
CA ILE A 26 -2.44 -14.91 2.68
C ILE A 26 -1.69 -13.66 2.16
N ARG A 27 -0.57 -13.83 1.47
CA ARG A 27 0.14 -12.70 0.87
C ARG A 27 -0.65 -12.02 -0.23
N ILE A 28 -1.36 -12.81 -1.07
CA ILE A 28 -2.22 -12.27 -2.12
C ILE A 28 -3.35 -11.45 -1.50
N GLU A 29 -3.98 -11.98 -0.46
CA GLU A 29 -5.02 -11.29 0.29
C GLU A 29 -4.49 -9.99 0.93
N SER A 30 -3.30 -10.05 1.57
CA SER A 30 -2.70 -8.89 2.23
C SER A 30 -2.42 -7.74 1.27
N TYR A 31 -1.70 -7.98 0.16
CA TYR A 31 -1.45 -6.90 -0.79
C TYR A 31 -2.69 -6.49 -1.58
N GLY A 32 -3.65 -7.39 -1.77
CA GLY A 32 -4.94 -7.07 -2.36
C GLY A 32 -5.73 -6.10 -1.48
N THR A 33 -5.74 -6.31 -0.16
CA THR A 33 -6.36 -5.39 0.81
C THR A 33 -5.66 -4.03 0.83
N VAL A 34 -4.33 -3.99 0.74
CA VAL A 34 -3.57 -2.73 0.63
C VAL A 34 -3.89 -2.00 -0.67
N ASP A 35 -4.03 -2.71 -1.78
CA ASP A 35 -4.39 -2.14 -3.08
C ASP A 35 -5.83 -1.58 -3.08
N GLU A 36 -6.76 -2.27 -2.42
CA GLU A 36 -8.12 -1.78 -2.19
C GLU A 36 -8.12 -0.49 -1.38
N LEU A 37 -7.39 -0.43 -0.25
CA LEU A 37 -7.22 0.79 0.54
C LEU A 37 -6.64 1.93 -0.31
N ASN A 38 -5.62 1.65 -1.12
CA ASN A 38 -5.00 2.62 -2.01
C ASN A 38 -6.00 3.18 -3.02
N SER A 39 -6.88 2.34 -3.54
CA SER A 39 -7.97 2.75 -4.45
C SER A 39 -8.99 3.65 -3.77
N TYR A 40 -9.39 3.35 -2.51
CA TYR A 40 -10.29 4.22 -1.74
C TYR A 40 -9.64 5.58 -1.40
N ILE A 41 -8.36 5.62 -1.08
CA ILE A 41 -7.64 6.88 -0.89
C ILE A 41 -7.63 7.69 -2.18
N GLY A 42 -7.46 7.05 -3.34
CA GLY A 42 -7.58 7.70 -4.64
C GLY A 42 -8.96 8.33 -4.84
N LEU A 43 -10.03 7.64 -4.45
CA LEU A 43 -11.40 8.16 -4.52
C LEU A 43 -11.60 9.40 -3.62
N VAL A 44 -11.02 9.39 -2.41
CA VAL A 44 -11.05 10.56 -1.50
C VAL A 44 -10.26 11.73 -2.11
N ARG A 45 -9.09 11.46 -2.66
CA ARG A 45 -8.24 12.47 -3.31
C ARG A 45 -8.92 13.17 -4.49
N ASP A 46 -9.82 12.47 -5.19
CA ASP A 46 -10.57 13.01 -6.33
C ASP A 46 -11.73 13.93 -5.91
N GLN A 47 -12.03 14.01 -4.61
CA GLN A 47 -13.03 14.93 -4.09
C GLN A 47 -12.53 16.39 -4.13
N ASP A 48 -13.44 17.35 -3.88
CA ASP A 48 -13.11 18.77 -3.77
C ASP A 48 -12.50 19.04 -2.39
N ILE A 49 -11.22 18.79 -2.27
CA ILE A 49 -10.39 19.02 -1.08
C ILE A 49 -9.20 19.91 -1.44
N ASP A 50 -8.59 20.50 -0.43
CA ASP A 50 -7.44 21.39 -0.61
C ASP A 50 -6.20 20.70 -1.18
N THR A 51 -5.31 21.48 -1.79
CA THR A 51 -4.10 20.97 -2.43
C THR A 51 -3.13 20.29 -1.45
N PRO A 52 -2.83 20.84 -0.26
CA PRO A 52 -1.98 20.13 0.70
C PRO A 52 -2.48 18.76 1.08
N THR A 53 -3.79 18.62 1.31
CA THR A 53 -4.41 17.32 1.60
C THR A 53 -4.26 16.35 0.43
N LYS A 54 -4.44 16.82 -0.82
CA LYS A 54 -4.21 15.99 -2.02
C LYS A 54 -2.77 15.50 -2.12
N GLU A 55 -1.80 16.36 -1.82
CA GLU A 55 -0.38 16.02 -1.84
C GLU A 55 -0.04 14.98 -0.77
N LEU A 56 -0.56 15.13 0.45
CA LEU A 56 -0.40 14.15 1.52
C LEU A 56 -0.99 12.79 1.12
N LEU A 57 -2.23 12.77 0.60
CA LEU A 57 -2.86 11.52 0.15
C LEU A 57 -2.07 10.86 -0.98
N THR A 58 -1.45 11.64 -1.87
CA THR A 58 -0.57 11.11 -2.92
C THR A 58 0.65 10.42 -2.31
N GLN A 59 1.31 11.04 -1.33
CA GLN A 59 2.44 10.42 -0.62
C GLN A 59 2.03 9.12 0.07
N ILE A 60 0.86 9.11 0.74
CA ILE A 60 0.32 7.89 1.36
C ILE A 60 0.10 6.79 0.31
N GLN A 61 -0.47 7.11 -0.85
CA GLN A 61 -0.68 6.14 -1.94
C GLN A 61 0.63 5.57 -2.46
N GLU A 62 1.68 6.37 -2.62
CA GLU A 62 3.02 5.92 -3.01
C GLU A 62 3.61 4.95 -1.98
N ARG A 63 3.43 5.22 -0.68
CA ARG A 63 3.90 4.33 0.39
C ARG A 63 3.09 3.03 0.45
N LEU A 64 1.78 3.08 0.23
CA LEU A 64 0.94 1.89 0.12
C LEU A 64 1.33 1.01 -1.08
N PHE A 65 1.69 1.61 -2.21
CA PHE A 65 2.23 0.87 -3.35
C PHE A 65 3.55 0.17 -2.99
N THR A 66 4.44 0.85 -2.28
CA THR A 66 5.68 0.28 -1.75
C THR A 66 5.40 -0.90 -0.82
N LEU A 67 4.46 -0.74 0.12
CA LEU A 67 4.03 -1.79 1.05
C LEU A 67 3.47 -3.00 0.29
N GLY A 68 2.61 -2.77 -0.69
CA GLY A 68 2.07 -3.81 -1.57
C GLY A 68 3.17 -4.60 -2.29
N ALA A 69 4.19 -3.93 -2.81
CA ALA A 69 5.33 -4.56 -3.47
C ALA A 69 6.15 -5.44 -2.51
N ILE A 70 6.35 -4.98 -1.26
CA ILE A 70 7.04 -5.75 -0.21
C ILE A 70 6.22 -7.01 0.14
N LEU A 71 4.90 -6.86 0.34
CA LEU A 71 4.00 -7.98 0.64
C LEU A 71 3.91 -8.99 -0.52
N ALA A 72 3.96 -8.53 -1.76
CA ALA A 72 3.95 -9.38 -2.94
C ALA A 72 5.27 -10.12 -3.17
N THR A 73 6.35 -9.76 -2.51
CA THR A 73 7.65 -10.40 -2.66
C THR A 73 7.72 -11.70 -1.84
N ASP A 74 8.22 -12.77 -2.44
CA ASP A 74 8.52 -14.01 -1.73
C ASP A 74 9.67 -13.78 -0.74
N PRO A 75 9.46 -13.98 0.58
CA PRO A 75 10.49 -13.77 1.60
C PRO A 75 11.76 -14.59 1.36
N GLU A 76 11.62 -15.81 0.84
CA GLU A 76 12.77 -16.66 0.55
C GLU A 76 13.59 -16.20 -0.66
N LYS A 77 13.04 -15.24 -1.42
CA LYS A 77 13.62 -14.69 -2.65
C LYS A 77 13.81 -13.18 -2.60
N GLU A 78 13.80 -12.58 -1.44
CA GLU A 78 14.06 -11.13 -1.27
C GLU A 78 15.41 -10.71 -1.84
N LYS A 79 16.40 -11.60 -1.76
CA LYS A 79 17.75 -11.37 -2.31
C LYS A 79 17.96 -12.11 -3.63
N LEU A 80 18.66 -11.46 -4.53
CA LEU A 80 19.17 -12.07 -5.74
C LEU A 80 20.38 -12.98 -5.42
N LYS A 81 20.73 -13.87 -6.34
CA LYS A 81 21.95 -14.72 -6.22
C LYS A 81 23.23 -13.88 -6.03
N SER A 82 23.22 -12.63 -6.45
CA SER A 82 24.31 -11.66 -6.28
C SER A 82 24.38 -11.05 -4.86
N GLY A 83 23.43 -11.38 -3.96
CA GLY A 83 23.30 -10.78 -2.64
C GLY A 83 22.58 -9.42 -2.60
N LYS A 84 22.26 -8.83 -3.75
CA LYS A 84 21.50 -7.58 -3.82
C LYS A 84 20.03 -7.82 -3.53
N GLU A 85 19.37 -6.81 -2.97
CA GLU A 85 17.92 -6.82 -2.80
C GLU A 85 17.23 -6.98 -4.15
N ARG A 86 16.19 -7.82 -4.21
CA ARG A 86 15.38 -8.03 -5.42
C ARG A 86 14.53 -6.81 -5.73
N LEU A 87 13.96 -6.19 -4.70
CA LEU A 87 13.25 -4.93 -4.80
C LEU A 87 14.23 -3.78 -4.55
N ASN A 88 14.45 -2.95 -5.57
CA ASN A 88 15.23 -1.72 -5.44
C ASN A 88 14.28 -0.53 -5.26
N ILE A 89 13.55 -0.53 -4.14
CA ILE A 89 12.58 0.51 -3.77
C ILE A 89 12.87 0.98 -2.34
N PRO A 90 12.47 2.22 -1.98
CA PRO A 90 12.50 2.67 -0.60
C PRO A 90 11.71 1.71 0.29
N ARG A 91 12.19 1.43 1.50
CA ARG A 91 11.43 0.66 2.49
C ARG A 91 10.52 1.59 3.29
N ILE A 92 9.47 1.01 3.87
CA ILE A 92 8.67 1.70 4.89
C ILE A 92 9.55 1.80 6.15
N ASP A 93 9.64 2.99 6.70
CA ASP A 93 10.46 3.26 7.89
C ASP A 93 9.76 4.19 8.89
N GLU A 94 10.46 4.53 9.96
CA GLU A 94 9.94 5.37 11.04
C GLU A 94 9.55 6.78 10.56
N ASN A 95 10.19 7.32 9.53
CA ASN A 95 9.83 8.63 8.99
C ASN A 95 8.43 8.63 8.39
N ASP A 96 7.98 7.50 7.82
CA ASP A 96 6.62 7.37 7.29
C ASP A 96 5.58 7.42 8.42
N ILE A 97 5.89 6.82 9.58
CA ILE A 97 5.03 6.86 10.77
C ILE A 97 4.98 8.27 11.32
N GLN A 98 6.14 8.91 11.52
CA GLN A 98 6.26 10.27 12.03
C GLN A 98 5.54 11.29 11.12
N LEU A 99 5.58 11.11 9.80
CA LEU A 99 4.82 11.95 8.88
C LEU A 99 3.32 11.88 9.18
N LEU A 100 2.77 10.67 9.29
CA LEU A 100 1.34 10.49 9.57
C LEU A 100 0.94 11.06 10.93
N GLU A 101 1.74 10.83 11.97
CA GLU A 101 1.50 11.35 13.31
C GLU A 101 1.53 12.88 13.32
N SER A 102 2.53 13.50 12.68
CA SER A 102 2.66 14.96 12.57
C SER A 102 1.48 15.59 11.84
N GLU A 103 1.03 15.00 10.75
CA GLU A 103 -0.13 15.49 10.00
C GLU A 103 -1.43 15.34 10.79
N MET A 104 -1.61 14.22 11.53
CA MET A 104 -2.75 14.05 12.42
C MET A 104 -2.76 15.12 13.53
N ASP A 105 -1.61 15.41 14.14
CA ASP A 105 -1.49 16.43 15.18
C ASP A 105 -1.87 17.82 14.64
N GLN A 106 -1.35 18.21 13.47
CA GLN A 106 -1.68 19.48 12.83
C GLN A 106 -3.17 19.62 12.50
N ILE A 107 -3.79 18.55 11.97
CA ILE A 107 -5.22 18.55 11.67
C ILE A 107 -6.03 18.68 12.97
N ASN A 108 -5.61 17.97 14.01
CA ASN A 108 -6.29 17.93 15.29
C ASN A 108 -6.28 19.30 16.03
N GLU A 109 -5.26 20.15 15.80
CA GLU A 109 -5.24 21.52 16.35
C GLU A 109 -6.43 22.38 15.90
N ASN A 110 -6.99 22.10 14.72
CA ASN A 110 -8.09 22.84 14.13
C ASN A 110 -9.45 22.17 14.28
N LEU A 111 -9.50 21.00 14.88
CA LEU A 111 -10.74 20.23 15.09
C LEU A 111 -11.28 20.44 16.51
N PRO A 112 -12.62 20.37 16.69
CA PRO A 112 -13.20 20.31 18.03
C PRO A 112 -12.69 19.09 18.77
N SER A 113 -12.51 19.22 20.09
CA SER A 113 -12.12 18.08 20.94
C SER A 113 -13.10 16.92 20.78
N MET A 114 -12.57 15.75 20.47
CA MET A 114 -13.36 14.54 20.31
C MET A 114 -13.86 14.05 21.66
N THR A 115 -15.18 13.98 21.84
CA THR A 115 -15.82 13.51 23.07
C THR A 115 -16.43 12.12 22.97
N ASN A 116 -16.59 11.63 21.75
CA ASN A 116 -17.16 10.33 21.42
C ASN A 116 -16.42 9.69 20.25
N PHE A 117 -16.57 8.38 20.09
CA PHE A 117 -16.07 7.67 18.92
C PHE A 117 -16.85 8.12 17.67
N ILE A 118 -16.13 8.39 16.59
CA ILE A 118 -16.72 8.80 15.31
C ILE A 118 -16.91 7.53 14.47
N LEU A 119 -18.16 7.23 14.16
CA LEU A 119 -18.48 6.14 13.25
C LEU A 119 -18.22 6.57 11.80
N PRO A 120 -17.67 5.68 10.97
CA PRO A 120 -17.58 5.94 9.55
C PRO A 120 -18.98 6.08 8.96
N GLY A 121 -19.21 7.20 8.26
CA GLY A 121 -20.49 7.55 7.65
C GLY A 121 -20.73 6.89 6.30
#